data_e09b7dc93c5e8b9efe55e02d5bb7f9b7
#
_entry.id   e09b7dc93c5e8b9efe55e02d5bb7f9b7
#
_cell.length_a   1.000
_cell.length_b   1.000
_cell.length_c   1.000
_cell.angle_alpha   90.00
_cell.angle_beta   90.00
_cell.angle_gamma   90.00
#
_symmetry.space_group_name_H-M   'P 1'
#
loop_
_entity.id
_entity.type
_entity.pdbx_description
1 polymer ?
#
loop_
_entity_poly.entity_id
_entity_poly.type
_entity_poly.pdbx_seq_one_letter_code
_entity_poly.pdbx_strand_id
1 'polypeptide(L)'
;MTKMIRESIQKLIDGTNLTYEESLEVMKEVMSGQATSAQIAALLTALRMKGETVEEIIAFAEIMKECSHQIRPRIKGRLVDTCGTGGDKIKTFNISTTAAFVVAGAGVAIAKHGNRSVTSQSGSADVLERLGLNLDMTPEAVQNSVEQVGIGFMFAPAFHPAMKYAIGPRREIGIRTIFNVLGPLTNPACANAQVLGVYDRKLADPLAHALKSLGCEEAMVVHGLDGLDEISTVGKTAIAWLREDEVTTTETVPKDFGVKHARIEEIKGTTPDESAEILFKILNGHCAADDPRREIVLVNAAAGIIVGGKAEDFSYGMELGRKSINSGTAYKKLKALIKASAGNLSKLEELESKYG
;
A
#
# COMPACT_ATOMS: atom_id res chain seq x y z
N MET A 1 -2.90 35.93 7.28
CA MET A 1 -3.92 35.29 6.39
C MET A 1 -3.17 34.63 5.26
N THR A 2 -3.38 33.37 5.12
CA THR A 2 -2.73 32.52 4.11
C THR A 2 -3.14 32.99 2.71
N LYS A 3 -2.21 33.60 2.01
CA LYS A 3 -2.44 34.19 0.67
C LYS A 3 -2.36 33.09 -0.39
N MET A 4 -1.41 32.15 -0.22
CA MET A 4 -1.10 31.12 -1.21
C MET A 4 -2.28 30.17 -1.48
N ILE A 5 -2.95 29.63 -0.46
CA ILE A 5 -4.06 28.71 -0.69
C ILE A 5 -5.23 29.33 -1.45
N ARG A 6 -5.51 30.64 -1.27
CA ARG A 6 -6.58 31.32 -2.00
C ARG A 6 -6.21 31.52 -3.47
N GLU A 7 -4.98 31.91 -3.74
CA GLU A 7 -4.45 32.07 -5.10
C GLU A 7 -4.41 30.72 -5.83
N SER A 8 -3.99 29.66 -5.13
CA SER A 8 -3.99 28.30 -5.66
C SER A 8 -5.40 27.82 -6.00
N ILE A 9 -6.38 28.03 -5.11
CA ILE A 9 -7.78 27.67 -5.38
C ILE A 9 -8.29 28.39 -6.63
N GLN A 10 -8.06 29.72 -6.75
CA GLN A 10 -8.49 30.48 -7.92
C GLN A 10 -7.87 29.95 -9.21
N LYS A 11 -6.55 29.67 -9.18
CA LYS A 11 -5.80 29.15 -10.32
C LYS A 11 -6.36 27.80 -10.80
N LEU A 12 -6.66 26.90 -9.84
CA LEU A 12 -7.23 25.59 -10.12
C LEU A 12 -8.66 25.66 -10.67
N ILE A 13 -9.49 26.60 -10.17
CA ILE A 13 -10.85 26.85 -10.68
C ILE A 13 -10.79 27.34 -12.13
N ASP A 14 -9.80 28.15 -12.48
CA ASP A 14 -9.56 28.63 -13.84
C ASP A 14 -8.95 27.53 -14.75
N GLY A 15 -8.83 26.29 -14.26
CA GLY A 15 -8.30 25.14 -15.01
C GLY A 15 -6.78 25.15 -15.18
N THR A 16 -6.05 26.01 -14.44
CA THR A 16 -4.60 26.16 -14.55
C THR A 16 -3.91 25.29 -13.51
N ASN A 17 -2.82 24.60 -13.90
CA ASN A 17 -2.02 23.79 -13.00
C ASN A 17 -1.24 24.68 -12.01
N LEU A 18 -1.01 24.17 -10.82
CA LEU A 18 -0.03 24.74 -9.90
C LEU A 18 1.38 24.40 -10.38
N THR A 19 2.33 25.32 -10.18
CA THR A 19 3.74 24.96 -10.31
C THR A 19 4.16 24.04 -9.15
N TYR A 20 5.32 23.42 -9.29
CA TYR A 20 5.88 22.60 -8.22
C TYR A 20 6.05 23.38 -6.91
N GLU A 21 6.60 24.61 -6.98
CA GLU A 21 6.80 25.50 -5.82
C GLU A 21 5.48 25.92 -5.18
N GLU A 22 4.48 26.30 -5.99
CA GLU A 22 3.15 26.64 -5.49
C GLU A 22 2.49 25.43 -4.78
N SER A 23 2.70 24.24 -5.34
CA SER A 23 2.19 22.98 -4.75
C SER A 23 2.86 22.67 -3.41
N LEU A 24 4.18 22.85 -3.29
CA LEU A 24 4.89 22.71 -2.02
C LEU A 24 4.35 23.69 -0.97
N GLU A 25 4.22 24.97 -1.33
CA GLU A 25 3.80 26.01 -0.39
C GLU A 25 2.34 25.81 0.08
N VAL A 26 1.41 25.53 -0.83
CA VAL A 26 0.02 25.31 -0.45
C VAL A 26 -0.14 24.08 0.42
N MET A 27 0.62 23.02 0.15
CA MET A 27 0.59 21.82 0.98
C MET A 27 1.20 22.06 2.36
N LYS A 28 2.26 22.88 2.49
CA LYS A 28 2.79 23.34 3.79
C LYS A 28 1.73 24.10 4.60
N GLU A 29 0.94 25.00 3.97
CA GLU A 29 -0.16 25.69 4.64
C GLU A 29 -1.22 24.71 5.18
N VAL A 30 -1.55 23.68 4.39
CA VAL A 30 -2.48 22.63 4.81
C VAL A 30 -1.92 21.82 5.98
N MET A 31 -0.69 21.29 5.85
CA MET A 31 -0.09 20.38 6.83
C MET A 31 0.36 21.08 8.12
N SER A 32 0.53 22.41 8.11
CA SER A 32 0.79 23.21 9.32
C SER A 32 -0.48 23.67 10.04
N GLY A 33 -1.67 23.42 9.47
CA GLY A 33 -2.95 23.84 10.05
C GLY A 33 -3.25 25.33 9.88
N GLN A 34 -2.56 26.02 8.97
CA GLN A 34 -2.81 27.42 8.66
C GLN A 34 -4.05 27.60 7.77
N ALA A 35 -4.37 26.59 6.95
CA ALA A 35 -5.54 26.59 6.10
C ALA A 35 -6.81 26.23 6.89
N THR A 36 -7.91 26.91 6.63
CA THR A 36 -9.22 26.58 7.22
C THR A 36 -9.82 25.33 6.57
N SER A 37 -10.75 24.66 7.26
CA SER A 37 -11.47 23.50 6.70
C SER A 37 -12.15 23.81 5.37
N ALA A 38 -12.75 25.01 5.23
CA ALA A 38 -13.37 25.46 3.98
C ALA A 38 -12.35 25.63 2.84
N GLN A 39 -11.17 26.18 3.14
CA GLN A 39 -10.10 26.33 2.15
C GLN A 39 -9.54 24.97 1.71
N ILE A 40 -9.34 24.04 2.64
CA ILE A 40 -8.87 22.67 2.33
C ILE A 40 -9.91 21.96 1.46
N ALA A 41 -11.19 22.01 1.81
CA ALA A 41 -12.26 21.42 1.01
C ALA A 41 -12.31 22.00 -0.41
N ALA A 42 -12.23 23.32 -0.55
CA ALA A 42 -12.21 24.00 -1.84
C ALA A 42 -10.99 23.61 -2.68
N LEU A 43 -9.78 23.59 -2.10
CA LEU A 43 -8.54 23.18 -2.76
C LEU A 43 -8.66 21.73 -3.30
N LEU A 44 -9.09 20.79 -2.45
CA LEU A 44 -9.22 19.40 -2.81
C LEU A 44 -10.26 19.17 -3.91
N THR A 45 -11.36 19.91 -3.86
CA THR A 45 -12.43 19.83 -4.87
C THR A 45 -11.94 20.42 -6.20
N ALA A 46 -11.27 21.58 -6.18
CA ALA A 46 -10.73 22.20 -7.38
C ALA A 46 -9.66 21.33 -8.06
N LEU A 47 -8.72 20.74 -7.30
CA LEU A 47 -7.74 19.76 -7.80
C LEU A 47 -8.45 18.56 -8.46
N ARG A 48 -9.47 18.00 -7.79
CA ARG A 48 -10.22 16.86 -8.31
C ARG A 48 -10.97 17.19 -9.61
N MET A 49 -11.53 18.39 -9.73
CA MET A 49 -12.27 18.82 -10.91
C MET A 49 -11.34 19.09 -12.11
N LYS A 50 -10.20 19.73 -11.86
CA LYS A 50 -9.17 19.97 -12.88
C LYS A 50 -8.48 18.67 -13.32
N GLY A 51 -8.26 17.76 -12.41
CA GLY A 51 -7.35 16.61 -12.53
C GLY A 51 -5.94 16.99 -12.08
N GLU A 52 -5.37 16.16 -11.22
CA GLU A 52 -4.05 16.38 -10.63
C GLU A 52 -2.93 16.06 -11.65
N THR A 53 -1.88 16.89 -11.70
CA THR A 53 -0.67 16.61 -12.49
C THR A 53 0.33 15.77 -11.68
N VAL A 54 1.27 15.14 -12.39
CA VAL A 54 2.37 14.39 -11.75
C VAL A 54 3.21 15.30 -10.85
N GLU A 55 3.48 16.54 -11.30
CA GLU A 55 4.25 17.52 -10.53
C GLU A 55 3.53 17.94 -9.24
N GLU A 56 2.22 18.18 -9.30
CA GLU A 56 1.40 18.48 -8.11
C GLU A 56 1.40 17.29 -7.13
N ILE A 57 1.28 16.07 -7.65
CA ILE A 57 1.31 14.84 -6.83
C ILE A 57 2.67 14.71 -6.12
N ILE A 58 3.78 14.89 -6.83
CA ILE A 58 5.14 14.80 -6.28
C ILE A 58 5.34 15.83 -5.17
N ALA A 59 5.06 17.10 -5.43
CA ALA A 59 5.24 18.17 -4.46
C ALA A 59 4.42 17.95 -3.19
N PHE A 60 3.17 17.50 -3.33
CA PHE A 60 2.33 17.19 -2.19
C PHE A 60 2.82 15.98 -1.39
N ALA A 61 3.32 14.93 -2.08
CA ALA A 61 3.89 13.76 -1.43
C ALA A 61 5.15 14.11 -0.63
N GLU A 62 6.01 14.97 -1.16
CA GLU A 62 7.23 15.42 -0.46
C GLU A 62 6.90 16.12 0.86
N ILE A 63 5.98 17.09 0.86
CA ILE A 63 5.59 17.79 2.08
C ILE A 63 4.93 16.82 3.08
N MET A 64 4.11 15.88 2.63
CA MET A 64 3.56 14.86 3.52
C MET A 64 4.64 13.98 4.15
N LYS A 65 5.67 13.60 3.39
CA LYS A 65 6.83 12.84 3.92
C LYS A 65 7.62 13.67 4.91
N GLU A 66 7.89 14.94 4.61
CA GLU A 66 8.59 15.86 5.53
C GLU A 66 7.85 16.01 6.88
N CYS A 67 6.51 16.08 6.83
CA CYS A 67 5.66 16.22 8.02
C CYS A 67 5.38 14.89 8.75
N SER A 68 5.93 13.76 8.29
CA SER A 68 5.74 12.45 8.90
C SER A 68 6.82 12.13 9.94
N HIS A 69 6.51 11.20 10.84
CA HIS A 69 7.53 10.57 11.71
C HIS A 69 8.33 9.55 10.90
N GLN A 70 9.45 9.99 10.31
CA GLN A 70 10.28 9.13 9.47
C GLN A 70 11.09 8.13 10.28
N ILE A 71 11.27 6.93 9.70
CA ILE A 71 12.21 5.91 10.17
C ILE A 71 13.20 5.58 9.04
N ARG A 72 14.38 5.09 9.42
CA ARG A 72 15.44 4.72 8.47
C ARG A 72 16.07 3.38 8.87
N PRO A 73 15.37 2.25 8.58
CA PRO A 73 15.86 0.93 8.95
C PRO A 73 17.18 0.60 8.26
N ARG A 74 18.12 0.04 9.00
CA ARG A 74 19.40 -0.44 8.46
C ARG A 74 19.21 -1.86 7.95
N ILE A 75 19.00 -2.00 6.66
CA ILE A 75 18.78 -3.28 5.99
C ILE A 75 19.80 -3.50 4.87
N LYS A 76 19.90 -4.74 4.41
CA LYS A 76 20.64 -5.09 3.19
C LYS A 76 19.68 -5.19 2.01
N GLY A 77 19.98 -4.53 0.90
CA GLY A 77 19.14 -4.51 -0.29
C GLY A 77 17.99 -3.52 -0.19
N ARG A 78 16.92 -3.77 -0.95
CA ARG A 78 15.79 -2.87 -1.06
C ARG A 78 14.79 -3.04 0.09
N LEU A 79 14.20 -1.92 0.50
CA LEU A 79 13.07 -1.87 1.42
C LEU A 79 11.78 -1.75 0.61
N VAL A 80 10.88 -2.71 0.76
CA VAL A 80 9.67 -2.79 -0.06
C VAL A 80 8.44 -2.35 0.75
N ASP A 81 7.55 -1.58 0.11
CA ASP A 81 6.16 -1.41 0.54
C ASP A 81 5.22 -2.14 -0.43
N THR A 82 4.16 -2.73 0.10
CA THR A 82 3.07 -3.32 -0.67
C THR A 82 1.76 -2.68 -0.24
N CYS A 83 1.19 -1.84 -1.07
CA CYS A 83 0.01 -1.08 -0.71
C CYS A 83 -0.91 -0.86 -1.92
N GLY A 84 -2.10 -0.36 -1.67
CA GLY A 84 -3.05 0.07 -2.70
C GLY A 84 -3.67 1.41 -2.34
N THR A 85 -4.18 2.09 -3.35
CA THR A 85 -4.97 3.32 -3.16
C THR A 85 -6.31 3.04 -2.47
N GLY A 86 -6.69 1.78 -2.40
CA GLY A 86 -8.02 1.36 -1.97
C GLY A 86 -9.13 1.80 -2.94
N GLY A 87 -10.35 1.41 -2.62
CA GLY A 87 -11.53 1.81 -3.40
C GLY A 87 -11.73 1.01 -4.67
N ASP A 88 -11.20 -0.20 -4.73
CA ASP A 88 -11.51 -1.21 -5.72
C ASP A 88 -13.02 -1.51 -5.77
N LYS A 89 -13.47 -1.99 -6.91
CA LYS A 89 -14.89 -2.35 -7.13
C LYS A 89 -15.21 -3.74 -6.56
N ILE A 90 -14.21 -4.58 -6.49
CA ILE A 90 -14.31 -5.97 -6.01
C ILE A 90 -13.78 -5.99 -4.59
N LYS A 91 -14.67 -6.19 -3.62
CA LYS A 91 -14.31 -6.29 -2.21
C LYS A 91 -13.58 -7.60 -1.95
N THR A 92 -12.25 -7.57 -2.02
CA THR A 92 -11.39 -8.72 -1.74
C THR A 92 -10.97 -8.76 -0.27
N PHE A 93 -10.43 -9.90 0.16
CA PHE A 93 -9.66 -9.93 1.40
C PHE A 93 -8.33 -9.16 1.23
N ASN A 94 -7.58 -8.97 2.31
CA ASN A 94 -6.37 -8.14 2.32
C ASN A 94 -5.17 -8.82 1.62
N ILE A 95 -5.21 -8.86 0.28
CA ILE A 95 -4.23 -9.54 -0.58
C ILE A 95 -2.83 -8.96 -0.37
N SER A 96 -2.64 -7.65 -0.53
CA SER A 96 -1.33 -6.99 -0.36
C SER A 96 -0.76 -7.15 1.04
N THR A 97 -1.62 -7.21 2.09
CA THR A 97 -1.18 -7.46 3.47
C THR A 97 -0.69 -8.89 3.64
N THR A 98 -1.41 -9.86 3.07
CA THR A 98 -1.00 -11.27 3.10
C THR A 98 0.30 -11.47 2.31
N ALA A 99 0.38 -10.88 1.11
CA ALA A 99 1.57 -10.90 0.25
C ALA A 99 2.81 -10.33 0.95
N ALA A 100 2.68 -9.27 1.77
CA ALA A 100 3.78 -8.68 2.52
C ALA A 100 4.51 -9.72 3.41
N PHE A 101 3.78 -10.60 4.07
CA PHE A 101 4.38 -11.66 4.90
C PHE A 101 5.07 -12.74 4.04
N VAL A 102 4.50 -13.07 2.89
CA VAL A 102 5.12 -14.01 1.94
C VAL A 102 6.43 -13.43 1.40
N VAL A 103 6.45 -12.14 1.03
CA VAL A 103 7.63 -11.41 0.58
C VAL A 103 8.70 -11.34 1.69
N ALA A 104 8.29 -11.01 2.92
CA ALA A 104 9.20 -11.01 4.06
C ALA A 104 9.76 -12.40 4.36
N GLY A 105 8.96 -13.45 4.24
CA GLY A 105 9.39 -14.83 4.40
C GLY A 105 10.34 -15.33 3.31
N ALA A 106 10.30 -14.70 2.11
CA ALA A 106 11.26 -14.92 1.03
C ALA A 106 12.58 -14.13 1.23
N GLY A 107 12.70 -13.35 2.31
CA GLY A 107 13.93 -12.65 2.69
C GLY A 107 14.07 -11.23 2.12
N VAL A 108 12.98 -10.60 1.74
CA VAL A 108 12.90 -9.18 1.37
C VAL A 108 12.45 -8.39 2.59
N ALA A 109 13.09 -7.25 2.87
CA ALA A 109 12.67 -6.37 3.95
C ALA A 109 11.41 -5.59 3.57
N ILE A 110 10.41 -5.58 4.48
CA ILE A 110 9.11 -4.93 4.27
C ILE A 110 8.90 -3.83 5.31
N ALA A 111 8.57 -2.63 4.84
CA ALA A 111 8.04 -1.54 5.65
C ALA A 111 6.63 -1.19 5.14
N LYS A 112 5.63 -1.94 5.61
CA LYS A 112 4.26 -1.77 5.13
C LYS A 112 3.61 -0.55 5.77
N HIS A 113 3.23 0.42 4.93
CA HIS A 113 2.40 1.55 5.34
C HIS A 113 0.92 1.19 5.15
N GLY A 114 0.13 1.32 6.21
CA GLY A 114 -1.25 0.88 6.16
C GLY A 114 -2.18 1.64 7.10
N ASN A 115 -3.47 1.48 6.86
CA ASN A 115 -4.52 2.19 7.61
C ASN A 115 -5.72 1.27 7.88
N ARG A 116 -6.64 1.77 8.72
CA ARG A 116 -8.00 1.22 8.81
C ARG A 116 -8.76 1.51 7.52
N SER A 117 -9.77 0.71 7.27
CA SER A 117 -10.65 0.93 6.11
C SER A 117 -11.41 2.26 6.23
N VAL A 118 -11.47 2.99 5.10
CA VAL A 118 -12.33 4.17 4.94
C VAL A 118 -13.50 3.86 3.98
N THR A 119 -13.26 3.05 2.96
CA THR A 119 -14.22 2.75 1.89
C THR A 119 -14.46 1.26 1.69
N SER A 120 -13.50 0.41 2.04
CA SER A 120 -13.61 -1.05 2.03
C SER A 120 -14.19 -1.58 3.34
N GLN A 121 -14.46 -2.88 3.43
CA GLN A 121 -14.95 -3.49 4.65
C GLN A 121 -13.82 -3.83 5.64
N SER A 122 -12.57 -3.95 5.16
CA SER A 122 -11.43 -4.39 5.94
C SER A 122 -10.15 -3.69 5.49
N GLY A 123 -9.57 -2.85 6.32
CA GLY A 123 -8.25 -2.26 6.11
C GLY A 123 -7.12 -3.16 6.62
N SER A 124 -5.89 -2.88 6.21
CA SER A 124 -4.72 -3.66 6.66
C SER A 124 -4.53 -3.63 8.18
N ALA A 125 -4.77 -2.47 8.81
CA ALA A 125 -4.69 -2.31 10.26
C ALA A 125 -5.77 -3.14 10.97
N ASP A 126 -7.00 -3.17 10.43
CA ASP A 126 -8.11 -3.90 11.03
C ASP A 126 -7.80 -5.41 11.08
N VAL A 127 -7.28 -5.98 9.99
CA VAL A 127 -6.91 -7.39 9.91
C VAL A 127 -5.76 -7.73 10.84
N LEU A 128 -4.71 -6.92 10.85
CA LEU A 128 -3.54 -7.19 11.69
C LEU A 128 -3.86 -7.09 13.19
N GLU A 129 -4.73 -6.15 13.57
CA GLU A 129 -5.23 -6.05 14.94
C GLU A 129 -6.08 -7.27 15.36
N ARG A 130 -6.89 -7.82 14.44
CA ARG A 130 -7.61 -9.09 14.66
C ARG A 130 -6.68 -10.28 14.86
N LEU A 131 -5.52 -10.27 14.22
CA LEU A 131 -4.47 -11.27 14.39
C LEU A 131 -3.61 -11.04 15.63
N GLY A 132 -3.85 -9.95 16.37
CA GLY A 132 -3.18 -9.64 17.62
C GLY A 132 -2.04 -8.63 17.54
N LEU A 133 -1.81 -7.98 16.38
CA LEU A 133 -0.83 -6.91 16.27
C LEU A 133 -1.24 -5.70 17.13
N ASN A 134 -0.31 -5.16 17.91
CA ASN A 134 -0.48 -3.86 18.53
C ASN A 134 -0.15 -2.75 17.52
N LEU A 135 -1.12 -1.89 17.22
CA LEU A 135 -0.96 -0.79 16.26
C LEU A 135 -0.25 0.44 16.84
N ASP A 136 -0.19 0.54 18.18
CA ASP A 136 0.39 1.69 18.90
C ASP A 136 1.91 1.53 19.10
N MET A 137 2.60 1.07 18.05
CA MET A 137 4.06 0.99 18.05
C MET A 137 4.67 2.38 17.85
N THR A 138 5.74 2.68 18.61
CA THR A 138 6.54 3.88 18.34
C THR A 138 7.31 3.73 17.02
N PRO A 139 7.70 4.83 16.36
CA PRO A 139 8.53 4.77 15.16
C PRO A 139 9.80 3.92 15.34
N GLU A 140 10.48 4.04 16.49
CA GLU A 140 11.68 3.26 16.83
C GLU A 140 11.38 1.75 16.95
N ALA A 141 10.24 1.39 17.54
CA ALA A 141 9.82 -0.01 17.65
C ALA A 141 9.51 -0.61 16.27
N VAL A 142 8.89 0.16 15.38
CA VAL A 142 8.64 -0.27 14.00
C VAL A 142 9.97 -0.41 13.24
N GLN A 143 10.89 0.55 13.37
CA GLN A 143 12.22 0.46 12.76
C GLN A 143 12.96 -0.82 13.22
N ASN A 144 12.99 -1.07 14.52
CA ASN A 144 13.59 -2.28 15.10
C ASN A 144 12.94 -3.56 14.56
N SER A 145 11.62 -3.55 14.37
CA SER A 145 10.90 -4.68 13.79
C SER A 145 11.34 -4.94 12.34
N VAL A 146 11.46 -3.90 11.52
CA VAL A 146 11.98 -4.06 10.14
C VAL A 146 13.39 -4.65 10.16
N GLU A 147 14.28 -4.14 11.03
CA GLU A 147 15.69 -4.55 11.10
C GLU A 147 15.86 -5.99 11.62
N GLN A 148 15.10 -6.39 12.63
CA GLN A 148 15.29 -7.67 13.33
C GLN A 148 14.38 -8.78 12.78
N VAL A 149 13.13 -8.45 12.44
CA VAL A 149 12.14 -9.40 11.93
C VAL A 149 12.13 -9.43 10.41
N GLY A 150 12.50 -8.33 9.75
CA GLY A 150 12.42 -8.15 8.30
C GLY A 150 11.06 -7.67 7.82
N ILE A 151 10.16 -7.30 8.73
CA ILE A 151 8.88 -6.68 8.42
C ILE A 151 8.45 -5.75 9.56
N GLY A 152 7.93 -4.57 9.22
CA GLY A 152 7.31 -3.62 10.13
C GLY A 152 6.00 -3.09 9.56
N PHE A 153 5.08 -2.73 10.44
CA PHE A 153 3.79 -2.13 10.06
C PHE A 153 3.72 -0.70 10.61
N MET A 154 3.57 0.27 9.73
CA MET A 154 3.41 1.68 10.04
C MET A 154 1.94 2.05 9.97
N PHE A 155 1.32 2.28 11.13
CA PHE A 155 -0.07 2.71 11.20
C PHE A 155 -0.17 4.18 10.81
N ALA A 156 -0.79 4.51 9.68
CA ALA A 156 -0.78 5.83 9.08
C ALA A 156 -1.16 6.99 10.03
N PRO A 157 -2.18 6.89 10.91
CA PRO A 157 -2.48 7.96 11.87
C PRO A 157 -1.35 8.25 12.86
N ALA A 158 -0.58 7.25 13.28
CA ALA A 158 0.55 7.42 14.19
C ALA A 158 1.76 8.06 13.50
N PHE A 159 1.94 7.81 12.20
CA PHE A 159 3.09 8.31 11.44
C PHE A 159 2.84 9.64 10.74
N HIS A 160 1.60 10.03 10.48
CA HIS A 160 1.23 11.28 9.82
C HIS A 160 0.35 12.19 10.70
N PRO A 161 0.87 12.73 11.81
CA PRO A 161 0.08 13.53 12.75
C PRO A 161 -0.53 14.79 12.13
N ALA A 162 0.12 15.36 11.11
CA ALA A 162 -0.37 16.54 10.39
C ALA A 162 -1.66 16.28 9.59
N MET A 163 -1.98 15.02 9.27
CA MET A 163 -3.23 14.66 8.59
C MET A 163 -4.48 15.03 9.38
N LYS A 164 -4.37 15.27 10.69
CA LYS A 164 -5.49 15.75 11.52
C LYS A 164 -6.18 17.00 10.96
N TYR A 165 -5.45 17.86 10.24
CA TYR A 165 -6.00 19.06 9.63
C TYR A 165 -6.82 18.78 8.36
N ALA A 166 -6.51 17.69 7.63
CA ALA A 166 -7.18 17.34 6.38
C ALA A 166 -8.31 16.31 6.54
N ILE A 167 -8.32 15.51 7.62
CA ILE A 167 -9.29 14.42 7.83
C ILE A 167 -10.72 14.94 7.90
N GLY A 168 -10.98 16.03 8.67
CA GLY A 168 -12.31 16.65 8.80
C GLY A 168 -12.87 17.06 7.44
N PRO A 169 -12.23 18.00 6.73
CA PRO A 169 -12.64 18.44 5.40
C PRO A 169 -12.86 17.29 4.42
N ARG A 170 -11.95 16.31 4.36
CA ARG A 170 -12.09 15.13 3.49
C ARG A 170 -13.33 14.29 3.79
N ARG A 171 -13.65 14.12 5.07
CA ARG A 171 -14.85 13.37 5.49
C ARG A 171 -16.12 14.11 5.11
N GLU A 172 -16.15 15.43 5.29
CA GLU A 172 -17.32 16.26 5.01
C GLU A 172 -17.64 16.34 3.52
N ILE A 173 -16.61 16.49 2.65
CA ILE A 173 -16.82 16.50 1.19
C ILE A 173 -17.17 15.12 0.62
N GLY A 174 -16.74 14.03 1.25
CA GLY A 174 -17.16 12.65 0.93
C GLY A 174 -16.76 12.13 -0.46
N ILE A 175 -15.85 12.81 -1.18
CA ILE A 175 -15.37 12.41 -2.50
C ILE A 175 -13.93 11.89 -2.46
N ARG A 176 -13.50 11.22 -3.51
CA ARG A 176 -12.07 10.91 -3.71
C ARG A 176 -11.31 12.18 -4.06
N THR A 177 -10.17 12.36 -3.42
CA THR A 177 -9.27 13.50 -3.60
C THR A 177 -7.84 13.03 -3.81
N ILE A 178 -6.92 13.94 -4.07
CA ILE A 178 -5.49 13.65 -4.20
C ILE A 178 -4.93 12.84 -3.00
N PHE A 179 -5.47 12.99 -1.80
CA PHE A 179 -5.06 12.19 -0.63
C PHE A 179 -5.29 10.68 -0.77
N ASN A 180 -6.13 10.24 -1.72
CA ASN A 180 -6.30 8.82 -2.00
C ASN A 180 -5.10 8.21 -2.74
N VAL A 181 -4.34 9.02 -3.46
CA VAL A 181 -3.12 8.58 -4.16
C VAL A 181 -1.85 8.95 -3.40
N LEU A 182 -1.90 9.99 -2.54
CA LEU A 182 -0.74 10.42 -1.76
C LEU A 182 -0.32 9.41 -0.67
N GLY A 183 -1.28 8.73 -0.03
CA GLY A 183 -0.99 7.76 1.03
C GLY A 183 0.10 6.75 0.64
N PRO A 184 -0.05 6.04 -0.48
CA PRO A 184 0.96 5.12 -1.00
C PRO A 184 2.32 5.74 -1.32
N LEU A 185 2.37 7.02 -1.72
CA LEU A 185 3.60 7.72 -2.12
C LEU A 185 4.39 8.29 -0.93
N THR A 186 3.82 8.22 0.29
CA THR A 186 4.36 8.90 1.47
C THR A 186 4.79 7.93 2.56
N ASN A 187 5.34 6.77 2.17
CA ASN A 187 5.85 5.77 3.10
C ASN A 187 6.92 6.37 4.03
N PRO A 188 6.68 6.37 5.37
CA PRO A 188 7.58 7.02 6.33
C PRO A 188 8.94 6.35 6.50
N ALA A 189 9.10 5.10 6.05
CA ALA A 189 10.40 4.40 6.05
C ALA A 189 11.24 4.72 4.81
N CYS A 190 10.78 5.61 3.94
CA CYS A 190 11.45 5.91 2.67
C CYS A 190 11.74 4.63 1.87
N ALA A 191 10.77 3.72 1.78
CA ALA A 191 10.89 2.50 1.00
C ALA A 191 11.34 2.85 -0.43
N ASN A 192 12.41 2.18 -0.90
CA ASN A 192 12.99 2.43 -2.22
C ASN A 192 12.52 1.43 -3.29
N ALA A 193 11.60 0.54 -2.90
CA ALA A 193 10.89 -0.32 -3.85
C ALA A 193 9.42 -0.49 -3.45
N GLN A 194 8.53 -0.66 -4.44
CA GLN A 194 7.10 -0.66 -4.14
C GLN A 194 6.26 -1.49 -5.11
N VAL A 195 5.24 -2.19 -4.58
CA VAL A 195 4.10 -2.67 -5.38
C VAL A 195 2.89 -1.84 -4.97
N LEU A 196 2.37 -1.06 -5.91
CA LEU A 196 1.27 -0.12 -5.70
C LEU A 196 0.05 -0.50 -6.55
N GLY A 197 -1.01 -0.93 -5.90
CA GLY A 197 -2.30 -1.13 -6.56
C GLY A 197 -3.08 0.17 -6.72
N VAL A 198 -3.67 0.40 -7.88
CA VAL A 198 -4.46 1.61 -8.16
C VAL A 198 -5.88 1.27 -8.61
N TYR A 199 -6.86 2.08 -8.14
CA TYR A 199 -8.27 1.89 -8.45
C TYR A 199 -8.66 2.28 -9.89
N ASP A 200 -7.80 2.99 -10.60
CA ASP A 200 -8.03 3.44 -11.97
C ASP A 200 -6.76 3.23 -12.81
N ARG A 201 -6.90 2.57 -13.96
CA ARG A 201 -5.81 2.32 -14.89
C ARG A 201 -5.02 3.58 -15.26
N LYS A 202 -5.72 4.72 -15.39
CA LYS A 202 -5.12 6.00 -15.77
C LYS A 202 -4.08 6.51 -14.77
N LEU A 203 -4.10 5.99 -13.54
CA LEU A 203 -3.14 6.35 -12.49
C LEU A 203 -1.84 5.56 -12.56
N ALA A 204 -1.82 4.43 -13.27
CA ALA A 204 -0.67 3.51 -13.21
C ALA A 204 0.61 4.18 -13.71
N ASP A 205 0.62 4.71 -14.91
CA ASP A 205 1.78 5.37 -15.50
C ASP A 205 2.17 6.67 -14.77
N PRO A 206 1.25 7.62 -14.47
CA PRO A 206 1.58 8.82 -13.72
C PRO A 206 2.18 8.54 -12.33
N LEU A 207 1.68 7.53 -11.59
CA LEU A 207 2.19 7.22 -10.26
C LEU A 207 3.52 6.46 -10.32
N ALA A 208 3.81 5.69 -11.37
CA ALA A 208 5.13 5.11 -11.58
C ALA A 208 6.18 6.22 -11.82
N HIS A 209 5.86 7.23 -12.61
CA HIS A 209 6.71 8.42 -12.79
C HIS A 209 6.87 9.24 -11.50
N ALA A 210 5.80 9.39 -10.71
CA ALA A 210 5.88 10.05 -9.42
C ALA A 210 6.79 9.28 -8.45
N LEU A 211 6.67 7.95 -8.37
CA LEU A 211 7.56 7.11 -7.56
C LEU A 211 9.02 7.25 -7.97
N LYS A 212 9.31 7.24 -9.28
CA LYS A 212 10.67 7.51 -9.80
C LYS A 212 11.21 8.85 -9.28
N SER A 213 10.45 9.93 -9.44
CA SER A 213 10.85 11.27 -9.00
C SER A 213 11.02 11.37 -7.48
N LEU A 214 10.27 10.58 -6.70
CA LEU A 214 10.39 10.50 -5.25
C LEU A 214 11.53 9.59 -4.77
N GLY A 215 12.36 9.07 -5.69
CA GLY A 215 13.57 8.28 -5.39
C GLY A 215 13.32 6.77 -5.22
N CYS A 216 12.21 6.24 -5.73
CA CYS A 216 11.99 4.80 -5.79
C CYS A 216 12.88 4.19 -6.89
N GLU A 217 13.61 3.11 -6.56
CA GLU A 217 14.53 2.43 -7.48
C GLU A 217 13.79 1.44 -8.40
N GLU A 218 12.80 0.73 -7.86
CA GLU A 218 11.99 -0.21 -8.62
C GLU A 218 10.56 -0.26 -8.09
N ALA A 219 9.57 -0.17 -8.97
CA ALA A 219 8.17 -0.23 -8.59
C ALA A 219 7.31 -0.88 -9.67
N MET A 220 6.28 -1.60 -9.24
CA MET A 220 5.17 -2.00 -10.10
C MET A 220 3.91 -1.29 -9.64
N VAL A 221 3.35 -0.42 -10.50
CA VAL A 221 2.04 0.18 -10.29
C VAL A 221 1.03 -0.61 -11.11
N VAL A 222 0.06 -1.22 -10.42
CA VAL A 222 -0.78 -2.27 -11.01
C VAL A 222 -2.26 -1.94 -10.93
N HIS A 223 -3.03 -2.37 -11.95
CA HIS A 223 -4.48 -2.27 -11.98
C HIS A 223 -5.08 -3.46 -12.71
N GLY A 224 -5.87 -4.27 -12.01
CA GLY A 224 -6.71 -5.29 -12.62
C GLY A 224 -7.83 -4.66 -13.44
N LEU A 225 -7.93 -5.00 -14.75
CA LEU A 225 -8.95 -4.42 -15.64
C LEU A 225 -10.38 -4.84 -15.28
N ASP A 226 -10.52 -5.80 -14.37
CA ASP A 226 -11.76 -6.17 -13.69
C ASP A 226 -12.14 -5.21 -12.55
N GLY A 227 -11.25 -4.27 -12.20
CA GLY A 227 -11.45 -3.23 -11.20
C GLY A 227 -10.76 -3.48 -9.87
N LEU A 228 -9.84 -4.44 -9.80
CA LEU A 228 -8.96 -4.67 -8.66
C LEU A 228 -7.81 -3.66 -8.59
N ASP A 229 -7.42 -3.25 -7.40
CA ASP A 229 -6.18 -2.53 -7.13
C ASP A 229 -5.04 -3.51 -6.75
N GLU A 230 -4.96 -4.63 -7.48
CA GLU A 230 -3.97 -5.72 -7.30
C GLU A 230 -3.62 -6.33 -8.67
N ILE A 231 -2.60 -7.17 -8.75
CA ILE A 231 -2.41 -8.06 -9.91
C ILE A 231 -3.51 -9.11 -9.85
N SER A 232 -4.37 -9.09 -10.87
CA SER A 232 -5.57 -9.93 -10.90
C SER A 232 -5.27 -11.35 -11.39
N THR A 233 -5.94 -12.33 -10.76
CA THR A 233 -6.09 -13.70 -11.29
C THR A 233 -7.45 -13.93 -11.94
N VAL A 234 -8.32 -12.91 -11.95
CA VAL A 234 -9.66 -12.96 -12.56
C VAL A 234 -9.66 -12.41 -13.98
N GLY A 235 -8.81 -11.44 -14.29
CA GLY A 235 -8.78 -10.77 -15.57
C GLY A 235 -7.38 -10.32 -15.96
N LYS A 236 -7.33 -9.44 -16.96
CA LYS A 236 -6.09 -8.77 -17.35
C LYS A 236 -5.66 -7.79 -16.28
N THR A 237 -4.35 -7.57 -16.17
CA THR A 237 -3.75 -6.53 -15.34
C THR A 237 -2.88 -5.61 -16.18
N ALA A 238 -3.06 -4.30 -16.03
CA ALA A 238 -2.11 -3.31 -16.51
C ALA A 238 -1.02 -3.12 -15.45
N ILE A 239 0.24 -3.15 -15.87
CA ILE A 239 1.42 -2.95 -15.01
C ILE A 239 2.26 -1.84 -15.60
N ALA A 240 2.41 -0.72 -14.88
CA ALA A 240 3.44 0.27 -15.13
C ALA A 240 4.64 -0.08 -14.26
N TRP A 241 5.74 -0.49 -14.88
CA TRP A 241 6.92 -0.99 -14.20
C TRP A 241 8.06 0.02 -14.31
N LEU A 242 8.43 0.59 -13.18
CA LEU A 242 9.66 1.35 -13.02
C LEU A 242 10.80 0.38 -12.73
N ARG A 243 11.76 0.29 -13.65
CA ARG A 243 12.96 -0.53 -13.53
C ARG A 243 14.11 0.12 -14.30
N GLU A 244 15.31 0.14 -13.72
CA GLU A 244 16.51 0.71 -14.37
C GLU A 244 16.29 2.16 -14.85
N ASP A 245 15.61 2.96 -14.03
CA ASP A 245 15.26 4.36 -14.30
C ASP A 245 14.30 4.57 -15.50
N GLU A 246 13.67 3.52 -16.02
CA GLU A 246 12.67 3.58 -17.08
C GLU A 246 11.31 3.10 -16.59
N VAL A 247 10.23 3.69 -17.13
CA VAL A 247 8.86 3.24 -16.89
C VAL A 247 8.33 2.60 -18.15
N THR A 248 7.97 1.32 -18.05
CA THR A 248 7.34 0.58 -19.15
C THR A 248 5.95 0.12 -18.76
N THR A 249 4.98 0.19 -19.69
CA THR A 249 3.61 -0.27 -19.41
C THR A 249 3.29 -1.51 -20.26
N THR A 250 2.81 -2.55 -19.58
CA THR A 250 2.42 -3.82 -20.19
C THR A 250 1.05 -4.28 -19.70
N GLU A 251 0.41 -5.18 -20.43
CA GLU A 251 -0.76 -5.93 -19.95
C GLU A 251 -0.40 -7.41 -19.82
N THR A 252 -0.84 -8.02 -18.73
CA THR A 252 -0.63 -9.44 -18.42
C THR A 252 -1.97 -10.13 -18.20
N VAL A 253 -1.99 -11.45 -18.29
CA VAL A 253 -3.13 -12.32 -17.99
C VAL A 253 -2.72 -13.38 -16.97
N PRO A 254 -3.65 -14.01 -16.24
CA PRO A 254 -3.33 -15.02 -15.23
C PRO A 254 -2.40 -16.14 -15.73
N LYS A 255 -2.55 -16.53 -16.98
CA LYS A 255 -1.71 -17.56 -17.62
C LYS A 255 -0.23 -17.18 -17.67
N ASP A 256 0.10 -15.89 -17.80
CA ASP A 256 1.49 -15.42 -17.86
C ASP A 256 2.21 -15.64 -16.52
N PHE A 257 1.47 -15.76 -15.44
CA PHE A 257 1.96 -16.10 -14.09
C PHE A 257 1.90 -17.60 -13.79
N GLY A 258 1.43 -18.42 -14.73
CA GLY A 258 1.26 -19.86 -14.54
C GLY A 258 0.12 -20.23 -13.58
N VAL A 259 -0.86 -19.34 -13.38
CA VAL A 259 -2.02 -19.57 -12.50
C VAL A 259 -3.31 -19.75 -13.32
N LYS A 260 -4.27 -20.47 -12.73
CA LYS A 260 -5.60 -20.61 -13.33
C LYS A 260 -6.39 -19.31 -13.23
N HIS A 261 -7.32 -19.12 -14.15
CA HIS A 261 -8.28 -18.03 -14.08
C HIS A 261 -9.24 -18.28 -12.91
N ALA A 262 -9.29 -17.36 -11.96
CA ALA A 262 -10.20 -17.42 -10.82
C ALA A 262 -11.52 -16.71 -11.11
N ARG A 263 -12.57 -17.02 -10.34
CA ARG A 263 -13.82 -16.28 -10.33
C ARG A 263 -13.78 -15.23 -9.21
N ILE A 264 -14.49 -14.12 -9.41
CA ILE A 264 -14.57 -13.04 -8.42
C ILE A 264 -15.02 -13.55 -7.04
N GLU A 265 -15.98 -14.47 -7.01
CA GLU A 265 -16.54 -15.05 -5.79
C GLU A 265 -15.49 -15.82 -4.96
N GLU A 266 -14.49 -16.37 -5.63
CA GLU A 266 -13.43 -17.18 -4.99
C GLU A 266 -12.40 -16.34 -4.25
N ILE A 267 -12.26 -15.03 -4.60
CA ILE A 267 -11.29 -14.11 -4.01
C ILE A 267 -11.91 -13.02 -3.13
N LYS A 268 -13.24 -13.04 -2.95
CA LYS A 268 -13.94 -12.10 -2.07
C LYS A 268 -13.53 -12.28 -0.60
N GLY A 269 -13.52 -11.16 0.12
CA GLY A 269 -13.44 -11.09 1.58
C GLY A 269 -14.43 -10.05 2.07
N THR A 270 -15.15 -10.31 3.16
CA THR A 270 -16.26 -9.47 3.58
C THR A 270 -16.00 -8.72 4.88
N THR A 271 -15.40 -9.38 5.88
CA THR A 271 -15.15 -8.78 7.19
C THR A 271 -13.66 -8.82 7.57
N PRO A 272 -13.24 -8.00 8.55
CA PRO A 272 -11.88 -8.10 9.08
C PRO A 272 -11.57 -9.46 9.68
N ASP A 273 -12.55 -10.10 10.32
CA ASP A 273 -12.39 -11.44 10.93
C ASP A 273 -12.19 -12.52 9.85
N GLU A 274 -13.01 -12.53 8.79
CA GLU A 274 -12.83 -13.44 7.65
C GLU A 274 -11.50 -13.19 6.94
N SER A 275 -11.11 -11.93 6.73
CA SER A 275 -9.83 -11.60 6.11
C SER A 275 -8.65 -12.05 6.96
N ALA A 276 -8.75 -11.96 8.29
CA ALA A 276 -7.75 -12.46 9.21
C ALA A 276 -7.62 -13.99 9.16
N GLU A 277 -8.75 -14.72 9.11
CA GLU A 277 -8.75 -16.15 8.95
C GLU A 277 -8.17 -16.61 7.60
N ILE A 278 -8.52 -15.93 6.50
CA ILE A 278 -7.98 -16.22 5.17
C ILE A 278 -6.45 -16.01 5.17
N LEU A 279 -5.98 -14.87 5.68
CA LEU A 279 -4.57 -14.56 5.81
C LEU A 279 -3.85 -15.64 6.64
N PHE A 280 -4.39 -16.00 7.81
CA PHE A 280 -3.83 -17.04 8.66
C PHE A 280 -3.72 -18.37 7.90
N LYS A 281 -4.80 -18.84 7.26
CA LYS A 281 -4.82 -20.11 6.52
C LYS A 281 -3.79 -20.14 5.40
N ILE A 282 -3.64 -19.05 4.64
CA ILE A 282 -2.66 -18.97 3.57
C ILE A 282 -1.24 -19.06 4.12
N LEU A 283 -0.91 -18.25 5.14
CA LEU A 283 0.43 -18.18 5.68
C LEU A 283 0.83 -19.45 6.44
N ASN A 284 -0.12 -20.12 7.09
CA ASN A 284 0.12 -21.36 7.85
C ASN A 284 0.02 -22.64 6.98
N GLY A 285 -0.20 -22.48 5.66
CA GLY A 285 -0.20 -23.60 4.73
C GLY A 285 -1.46 -24.47 4.74
N HIS A 286 -2.57 -23.99 5.33
CA HIS A 286 -3.85 -24.72 5.37
C HIS A 286 -4.69 -24.56 4.09
N CYS A 287 -4.24 -23.80 3.11
CA CYS A 287 -4.88 -23.70 1.81
C CYS A 287 -4.29 -24.72 0.82
N ALA A 288 -5.14 -25.30 -0.03
CA ALA A 288 -4.69 -26.15 -1.13
C ALA A 288 -3.70 -25.41 -2.04
N ALA A 289 -2.84 -26.15 -2.74
CA ALA A 289 -1.83 -25.57 -3.60
C ALA A 289 -2.42 -24.74 -4.74
N ASP A 290 -3.61 -25.08 -5.22
CA ASP A 290 -4.36 -24.42 -6.29
C ASP A 290 -5.57 -23.61 -5.77
N ASP A 291 -5.59 -23.25 -4.49
CA ASP A 291 -6.62 -22.35 -3.93
C ASP A 291 -6.50 -20.95 -4.58
N PRO A 292 -7.57 -20.41 -5.19
CA PRO A 292 -7.54 -19.11 -5.85
C PRO A 292 -7.08 -17.94 -4.96
N ARG A 293 -7.37 -17.98 -3.66
CA ARG A 293 -6.94 -16.98 -2.68
C ARG A 293 -5.44 -17.06 -2.45
N ARG A 294 -4.89 -18.27 -2.39
CA ARG A 294 -3.44 -18.49 -2.27
C ARG A 294 -2.73 -18.07 -3.56
N GLU A 295 -3.27 -18.39 -4.72
CA GLU A 295 -2.67 -18.06 -6.01
C GLU A 295 -2.59 -16.54 -6.24
N ILE A 296 -3.65 -15.76 -5.95
CA ILE A 296 -3.61 -14.30 -6.10
C ILE A 296 -2.60 -13.66 -5.13
N VAL A 297 -2.48 -14.18 -3.91
CA VAL A 297 -1.45 -13.73 -2.95
C VAL A 297 -0.06 -14.02 -3.49
N LEU A 298 0.17 -15.20 -4.06
CA LEU A 298 1.46 -15.59 -4.61
C LEU A 298 1.87 -14.71 -5.79
N VAL A 299 0.95 -14.38 -6.71
CA VAL A 299 1.23 -13.48 -7.83
C VAL A 299 1.63 -12.08 -7.34
N ASN A 300 0.89 -11.53 -6.38
CA ASN A 300 1.20 -10.21 -5.79
C ASN A 300 2.47 -10.26 -4.94
N ALA A 301 2.74 -11.36 -4.24
CA ALA A 301 3.99 -11.57 -3.53
C ALA A 301 5.18 -11.70 -4.50
N ALA A 302 5.01 -12.36 -5.65
CA ALA A 302 6.07 -12.43 -6.67
C ALA A 302 6.48 -11.04 -7.16
N ALA A 303 5.52 -10.14 -7.41
CA ALA A 303 5.83 -8.74 -7.71
C ALA A 303 6.67 -8.08 -6.60
N GLY A 304 6.28 -8.26 -5.33
CA GLY A 304 7.04 -7.74 -4.19
C GLY A 304 8.45 -8.33 -4.06
N ILE A 305 8.62 -9.61 -4.39
CA ILE A 305 9.91 -10.29 -4.40
C ILE A 305 10.81 -9.77 -5.55
N ILE A 306 10.21 -9.50 -6.71
CA ILE A 306 10.90 -8.94 -7.89
C ILE A 306 11.38 -7.51 -7.57
N VAL A 307 10.50 -6.60 -7.18
CA VAL A 307 10.90 -5.22 -6.87
C VAL A 307 11.87 -5.17 -5.68
N GLY A 308 11.83 -6.16 -4.80
CA GLY A 308 12.79 -6.37 -3.70
C GLY A 308 14.14 -6.92 -4.15
N GLY A 309 14.34 -7.21 -5.45
CA GLY A 309 15.61 -7.64 -6.03
C GLY A 309 15.98 -9.09 -5.70
N LYS A 310 15.01 -9.97 -5.39
CA LYS A 310 15.26 -11.40 -5.11
C LYS A 310 14.88 -12.32 -6.26
N ALA A 311 14.14 -11.82 -7.24
CA ALA A 311 13.78 -12.53 -8.47
C ALA A 311 13.85 -11.56 -9.65
N GLU A 312 14.13 -12.07 -10.83
CA GLU A 312 14.15 -11.28 -12.06
C GLU A 312 12.83 -11.36 -12.82
N ASP A 313 12.05 -12.42 -12.60
CA ASP A 313 10.78 -12.67 -13.26
C ASP A 313 9.72 -13.27 -12.31
N PHE A 314 8.48 -13.32 -12.79
CA PHE A 314 7.35 -13.85 -12.01
C PHE A 314 7.46 -15.35 -11.74
N SER A 315 8.04 -16.13 -12.63
CA SER A 315 8.18 -17.58 -12.45
C SER A 315 9.03 -17.88 -11.22
N TYR A 316 10.19 -17.26 -11.12
CA TYR A 316 11.08 -17.43 -9.96
C TYR A 316 10.53 -16.74 -8.70
N GLY A 317 9.89 -15.57 -8.85
CA GLY A 317 9.19 -14.89 -7.75
C GLY A 317 8.10 -15.76 -7.14
N MET A 318 7.29 -16.44 -7.95
CA MET A 318 6.26 -17.39 -7.53
C MET A 318 6.86 -18.62 -6.80
N GLU A 319 7.99 -19.15 -7.29
CA GLU A 319 8.70 -20.24 -6.65
C GLU A 319 9.16 -19.85 -5.23
N LEU A 320 9.80 -18.70 -5.09
CA LEU A 320 10.23 -18.18 -3.79
C LEU A 320 9.03 -17.89 -2.85
N GLY A 321 7.93 -17.38 -3.38
CA GLY A 321 6.68 -17.20 -2.64
C GLY A 321 6.10 -18.52 -2.13
N ARG A 322 6.01 -19.54 -2.98
CA ARG A 322 5.58 -20.90 -2.58
C ARG A 322 6.50 -21.49 -1.52
N LYS A 323 7.81 -21.35 -1.66
CA LYS A 323 8.80 -21.77 -0.66
C LYS A 323 8.60 -21.07 0.67
N SER A 324 8.33 -19.77 0.65
CA SER A 324 8.07 -18.96 1.86
C SER A 324 6.87 -19.48 2.64
N ILE A 325 5.76 -19.82 1.97
CA ILE A 325 4.57 -20.40 2.59
C ILE A 325 4.87 -21.83 3.08
N ASN A 326 5.34 -22.71 2.18
CA ASN A 326 5.47 -24.14 2.46
C ASN A 326 6.51 -24.46 3.56
N SER A 327 7.54 -23.61 3.73
CA SER A 327 8.52 -23.73 4.82
C SER A 327 8.03 -23.12 6.14
N GLY A 328 6.87 -22.47 6.15
CA GLY A 328 6.33 -21.76 7.30
C GLY A 328 7.06 -20.45 7.63
N THR A 329 7.99 -19.98 6.76
CA THR A 329 8.73 -18.74 7.04
C THR A 329 7.82 -17.52 6.98
N ALA A 330 6.84 -17.46 6.08
CA ALA A 330 5.84 -16.40 6.02
C ALA A 330 5.03 -16.30 7.33
N TYR A 331 4.57 -17.44 7.86
CA TYR A 331 3.84 -17.47 9.13
C TYR A 331 4.73 -17.08 10.32
N LYS A 332 5.99 -17.51 10.34
CA LYS A 332 6.97 -17.10 11.37
C LYS A 332 7.17 -15.57 11.38
N LYS A 333 7.11 -14.90 10.22
CA LYS A 333 7.19 -13.43 10.13
C LYS A 333 5.97 -12.76 10.78
N LEU A 334 4.75 -13.27 10.56
CA LEU A 334 3.56 -12.78 11.23
C LEU A 334 3.68 -12.91 12.76
N LYS A 335 4.03 -14.11 13.24
CA LYS A 335 4.19 -14.38 14.66
C LYS A 335 5.27 -13.48 15.31
N ALA A 336 6.39 -13.30 14.62
CA ALA A 336 7.48 -12.45 15.07
C ALA A 336 7.12 -10.96 15.10
N LEU A 337 6.36 -10.48 14.10
CA LEU A 337 5.87 -9.10 14.06
C LEU A 337 4.91 -8.81 15.24
N ILE A 338 3.96 -9.72 15.50
CA ILE A 338 3.03 -9.57 16.64
C ILE A 338 3.80 -9.54 17.95
N LYS A 339 4.80 -10.42 18.12
CA LYS A 339 5.67 -10.41 19.31
C LYS A 339 6.47 -9.11 19.43
N ALA A 340 7.06 -8.63 18.34
CA ALA A 340 7.84 -7.39 18.31
C ALA A 340 7.00 -6.15 18.63
N SER A 341 5.69 -6.17 18.32
CA SER A 341 4.75 -5.11 18.65
C SER A 341 4.26 -5.15 20.11
N ALA A 342 4.72 -6.09 20.92
CA ALA A 342 4.11 -6.41 22.24
C ALA A 342 2.60 -6.71 22.12
N GLY A 343 2.18 -7.32 21.02
CA GLY A 343 0.81 -7.67 20.70
C GLY A 343 0.35 -8.97 21.38
N ASN A 344 -0.87 -9.39 21.08
CA ASN A 344 -1.52 -10.53 21.73
C ASN A 344 -1.40 -11.81 20.86
N LEU A 345 -0.47 -12.68 21.17
CA LEU A 345 -0.27 -13.96 20.48
C LEU A 345 -1.42 -14.96 20.66
N SER A 346 -2.25 -14.84 21.74
CA SER A 346 -3.37 -15.77 21.95
C SER A 346 -4.38 -15.76 20.81
N LYS A 347 -4.48 -14.63 20.06
CA LYS A 347 -5.30 -14.55 18.86
C LYS A 347 -4.86 -15.52 17.76
N LEU A 348 -3.55 -15.74 17.60
CA LEU A 348 -3.02 -16.75 16.67
C LEU A 348 -3.20 -18.17 17.23
N GLU A 349 -3.00 -18.36 18.53
CA GLU A 349 -3.17 -19.66 19.20
C GLU A 349 -4.62 -20.16 19.11
N GLU A 350 -5.60 -19.25 19.17
CA GLU A 350 -7.02 -19.56 18.91
C GLU A 350 -7.23 -20.08 17.49
N LEU A 351 -6.60 -19.44 16.48
CA LEU A 351 -6.68 -19.87 15.09
C LEU A 351 -5.88 -21.17 14.84
N GLU A 352 -4.71 -21.32 15.46
CA GLU A 352 -3.94 -22.57 15.44
C GLU A 352 -4.78 -23.73 16.01
N SER A 353 -5.49 -23.53 17.13
CA SER A 353 -6.35 -24.54 17.73
C SER A 353 -7.60 -24.87 16.89
N LYS A 354 -8.09 -23.88 16.12
CA LYS A 354 -9.26 -24.06 15.24
C LYS A 354 -8.95 -24.84 13.96
N TYR A 355 -7.75 -24.71 13.44
CA TYR A 355 -7.36 -25.19 12.11
C TYR A 355 -6.14 -26.13 12.12
N GLY A 356 -5.46 -26.31 13.28
CA GLY A 356 -4.26 -27.14 13.47
C GLY A 356 -4.47 -28.62 13.60
#